data_b757ec85cfd9a43e691296c8eb90b514
#
_entry.id   b757ec85cfd9a43e691296c8eb90b514
#
_cell.length_a   1.000
_cell.length_b   1.000
_cell.length_c   1.000
_cell.angle_alpha   90.00
_cell.angle_beta   90.00
_cell.angle_gamma   90.00
#
_symmetry.space_group_name_H-M   'P 1'
#
loop_
_entity.id
_entity.type
_entity.pdbx_description
1 polymer ?
#
loop_
_entity_poly.entity_id
_entity_poly.type
_entity_poly.pdbx_seq_one_letter_code
_entity_poly.pdbx_strand_id
1 'polypeptide(L)'
;MDIKHFEYPKDMDEACIPMCDFFNTIGLKTQFACCGHNVDKFEIIFADEVKQDTITRFIEKISSRYDHTPLIGGFSMWMRKCDNKTTCNWVYSISNNTLLDSPVIYADIDLDTMIARYRE
;
A
#
# COMPACT_ATOMS: atom_id res chain seq x y z
N MET A 1 15.96 0.84 10.37
CA MET A 1 15.16 1.92 9.77
C MET A 1 14.09 2.37 10.74
N ASP A 2 14.02 3.67 10.98
CA ASP A 2 12.99 4.22 11.85
C ASP A 2 11.82 4.70 11.01
N ILE A 3 10.66 4.15 11.25
CA ILE A 3 9.44 4.55 10.55
C ILE A 3 8.94 5.84 11.18
N LYS A 4 8.84 6.88 10.36
CA LYS A 4 8.35 8.18 10.80
C LYS A 4 6.83 8.18 10.86
N HIS A 5 6.28 9.03 11.72
CA HIS A 5 4.84 9.23 11.81
C HIS A 5 4.47 10.52 11.08
N PHE A 6 3.45 10.41 10.23
CA PHE A 6 2.98 11.51 9.41
C PHE A 6 1.58 11.93 9.86
N GLU A 7 1.20 13.15 9.53
CA GLU A 7 -0.14 13.63 9.79
C GLU A 7 -1.06 13.30 8.63
N TYR A 8 -2.28 12.88 8.96
CA TYR A 8 -3.29 12.47 7.98
C TYR A 8 -4.60 13.19 8.26
N PRO A 9 -5.51 13.27 7.25
CA PRO A 9 -6.85 13.78 7.49
C PRO A 9 -7.56 13.00 8.61
N LYS A 10 -8.41 13.68 9.37
CA LYS A 10 -9.09 13.08 10.53
C LYS A 10 -10.03 11.93 10.15
N ASP A 11 -10.51 11.92 8.91
CA ASP A 11 -11.40 10.87 8.42
C ASP A 11 -10.65 9.65 7.87
N MET A 12 -9.33 9.65 7.94
CA MET A 12 -8.55 8.51 7.51
C MET A 12 -8.69 7.35 8.49
N ASP A 13 -8.83 6.14 7.94
CA ASP A 13 -8.93 4.92 8.76
C ASP A 13 -7.64 4.69 9.55
N GLU A 14 -7.76 4.57 10.87
CA GLU A 14 -6.61 4.32 11.74
C GLU A 14 -5.87 3.04 11.38
N ALA A 15 -6.59 2.03 10.90
CA ALA A 15 -6.01 0.75 10.50
C ALA A 15 -5.03 0.88 9.32
N CYS A 16 -5.11 1.97 8.55
CA CYS A 16 -4.22 2.21 7.42
C CYS A 16 -2.96 2.97 7.80
N ILE A 17 -2.95 3.62 8.96
CA ILE A 17 -1.86 4.53 9.36
C ILE A 17 -0.49 3.84 9.39
N PRO A 18 -0.32 2.67 10.01
CA PRO A 18 1.01 2.04 10.05
C PRO A 18 1.61 1.80 8.68
N MET A 19 0.81 1.31 7.73
CA MET A 19 1.29 1.06 6.38
C MET A 19 1.56 2.35 5.62
N CYS A 20 0.71 3.36 5.79
CA CYS A 20 0.95 4.67 5.18
C CYS A 20 2.23 5.32 5.73
N ASP A 21 2.47 5.22 7.03
CA ASP A 21 3.70 5.73 7.64
C ASP A 21 4.92 5.04 7.04
N PHE A 22 4.87 3.73 6.87
CA PHE A 22 5.96 2.99 6.24
C PHE A 22 6.20 3.47 4.81
N PHE A 23 5.16 3.51 3.98
CA PHE A 23 5.30 3.93 2.58
C PHE A 23 5.82 5.37 2.47
N ASN A 24 5.28 6.29 3.26
CA ASN A 24 5.74 7.68 3.24
C ASN A 24 7.18 7.81 3.72
N THR A 25 7.60 7.00 4.69
CA THR A 25 8.98 7.01 5.20
C THR A 25 9.98 6.64 4.10
N ILE A 26 9.64 5.68 3.23
CA ILE A 26 10.53 5.22 2.17
C ILE A 26 10.34 5.97 0.85
N GLY A 27 9.54 7.03 0.83
CA GLY A 27 9.37 7.88 -0.34
C GLY A 27 8.26 7.47 -1.30
N LEU A 28 7.43 6.49 -0.93
CA LEU A 28 6.23 6.14 -1.68
C LEU A 28 5.06 6.92 -1.10
N LYS A 29 4.94 8.17 -1.52
CA LYS A 29 3.96 9.09 -0.95
C LYS A 29 2.53 8.60 -1.16
N THR A 30 1.75 8.53 -0.08
CA THR A 30 0.35 8.11 -0.13
C THR A 30 -0.57 9.32 -0.31
N GLN A 31 -1.69 9.11 -1.01
CA GLN A 31 -2.69 10.14 -1.23
C GLN A 31 -3.99 9.83 -0.50
N PHE A 32 -4.40 8.56 -0.50
CA PHE A 32 -5.66 8.13 0.09
C PHE A 32 -5.53 6.68 0.55
N ALA A 33 -6.28 6.31 1.59
CA ALA A 33 -6.28 4.94 2.09
C ALA A 33 -7.64 4.58 2.68
N CYS A 34 -8.01 3.30 2.54
CA CYS A 34 -9.24 2.76 3.09
C CYS A 34 -9.01 1.31 3.53
N CYS A 35 -9.45 0.97 4.75
CA CYS A 35 -9.30 -0.40 5.26
C CYS A 35 -10.39 -1.35 4.75
N GLY A 36 -11.36 -0.85 3.99
CA GLY A 36 -12.46 -1.66 3.46
C GLY A 36 -13.58 -1.95 4.45
N HIS A 37 -13.45 -1.56 5.71
CA HIS A 37 -14.46 -1.73 6.76
C HIS A 37 -15.02 -3.15 6.83
N ASN A 38 -14.19 -4.17 6.54
CA ASN A 38 -14.53 -5.59 6.50
C ASN A 38 -15.55 -5.99 5.42
N VAL A 39 -15.89 -5.10 4.50
CA VAL A 39 -16.84 -5.37 3.41
C VAL A 39 -16.26 -5.15 2.03
N ASP A 40 -15.11 -4.49 1.96
CA ASP A 40 -14.44 -4.19 0.69
C ASP A 40 -12.93 -4.45 0.85
N LYS A 41 -12.16 -4.11 -0.15
CA LYS A 41 -10.71 -4.32 -0.13
C LYS A 41 -10.01 -3.26 0.70
N PHE A 42 -8.91 -3.67 1.32
CA PHE A 42 -7.94 -2.74 1.90
C PHE A 42 -7.15 -2.12 0.73
N GLU A 43 -7.05 -0.80 0.69
CA GLU A 43 -6.31 -0.16 -0.39
C GLU A 43 -5.61 1.11 0.04
N ILE A 44 -4.44 1.33 -0.55
CA ILE A 44 -3.67 2.56 -0.39
C ILE A 44 -3.38 3.09 -1.78
N ILE A 45 -3.83 4.30 -2.06
CA ILE A 45 -3.62 4.97 -3.34
C ILE A 45 -2.44 5.91 -3.18
N PHE A 46 -1.44 5.73 -4.04
CA PHE A 46 -0.25 6.56 -4.02
C PHE A 46 -0.46 7.86 -4.77
N ALA A 47 0.31 8.87 -4.42
CA ALA A 47 0.26 10.16 -5.07
C ALA A 47 0.70 10.09 -6.53
N ASP A 48 0.33 11.10 -7.31
CA ASP A 48 0.59 11.15 -8.76
C ASP A 48 2.08 11.05 -9.10
N GLU A 49 2.94 11.52 -8.22
CA GLU A 49 4.40 11.50 -8.43
C GLU A 49 5.01 10.11 -8.26
N VAL A 50 4.28 9.15 -7.71
CA VAL A 50 4.75 7.76 -7.59
C VAL A 50 4.50 7.06 -8.91
N LYS A 51 5.59 6.79 -9.64
CA LYS A 51 5.53 6.22 -11.00
C LYS A 51 5.93 4.74 -10.99
N GLN A 52 5.76 4.10 -12.14
CA GLN A 52 6.04 2.67 -12.29
C GLN A 52 7.47 2.31 -11.88
N ASP A 53 8.45 3.12 -12.27
CA ASP A 53 9.85 2.83 -11.95
C ASP A 53 10.11 2.85 -10.44
N THR A 54 9.44 3.74 -9.71
CA THR A 54 9.56 3.80 -8.25
C THR A 54 8.97 2.54 -7.60
N ILE A 55 7.79 2.12 -8.07
CA ILE A 55 7.15 0.88 -7.59
C ILE A 55 8.01 -0.33 -7.96
N THR A 56 8.54 -0.37 -9.17
CA THR A 56 9.40 -1.48 -9.61
C THR A 56 10.63 -1.60 -8.73
N ARG A 57 11.32 -0.50 -8.43
CA ARG A 57 12.50 -0.52 -7.56
C ARG A 57 12.15 -0.98 -6.16
N PHE A 58 11.01 -0.57 -5.65
CA PHE A 58 10.56 -1.03 -4.34
C PHE A 58 10.31 -2.53 -4.33
N ILE A 59 9.56 -3.04 -5.32
CA ILE A 59 9.28 -4.48 -5.44
C ILE A 59 10.57 -5.27 -5.56
N GLU A 60 11.52 -4.82 -6.37
CA GLU A 60 12.81 -5.47 -6.51
C GLU A 60 13.56 -5.54 -5.18
N LYS A 61 13.48 -4.48 -4.39
CA LYS A 61 14.15 -4.44 -3.08
C LYS A 61 13.56 -5.42 -2.08
N ILE A 62 12.24 -5.60 -2.08
CA ILE A 62 11.57 -6.49 -1.12
C ILE A 62 11.40 -7.92 -1.63
N SER A 63 11.64 -8.17 -2.91
CA SER A 63 11.54 -9.50 -3.48
C SER A 63 12.77 -10.34 -3.12
N SER A 64 12.56 -11.65 -2.96
CA SER A 64 13.68 -12.55 -2.75
C SER A 64 14.44 -12.74 -4.05
N ARG A 65 15.68 -13.25 -3.94
CA ARG A 65 16.49 -13.60 -5.10
C ARG A 65 15.88 -14.74 -5.95
N TYR A 66 14.80 -15.33 -5.49
CA TYR A 66 14.10 -16.43 -6.16
C TYR A 66 12.80 -15.97 -6.83
N ASP A 67 12.70 -14.69 -7.12
CA ASP A 67 11.73 -14.11 -8.03
C ASP A 67 10.28 -14.06 -7.59
N HIS A 68 9.99 -14.02 -6.33
CA HIS A 68 8.62 -13.70 -5.94
C HIS A 68 8.57 -12.76 -4.77
N THR A 69 7.61 -11.88 -4.84
CA THR A 69 7.30 -10.97 -3.75
C THR A 69 6.52 -11.75 -2.70
N PRO A 70 6.98 -11.76 -1.44
CA PRO A 70 6.30 -12.53 -0.40
C PRO A 70 5.08 -11.81 0.16
N LEU A 71 4.33 -11.12 -0.68
CA LEU A 71 3.17 -10.33 -0.26
C LEU A 71 1.86 -11.03 -0.58
N ILE A 72 0.87 -10.83 0.30
CA ILE A 72 -0.51 -11.27 0.10
C ILE A 72 -1.22 -10.33 -0.86
N GLY A 73 -1.05 -9.02 -0.66
CA GLY A 73 -1.58 -8.00 -1.54
C GLY A 73 -0.68 -7.74 -2.73
N GLY A 74 -1.06 -6.76 -3.54
CA GLY A 74 -0.31 -6.42 -4.73
C GLY A 74 -0.43 -4.97 -5.13
N PHE A 75 0.37 -4.61 -6.11
CA PHE A 75 0.40 -3.27 -6.68
C PHE A 75 -0.22 -3.29 -8.07
N SER A 76 -1.08 -2.32 -8.34
CA SER A 76 -1.73 -2.19 -9.64
C SER A 76 -1.91 -0.73 -9.99
N MET A 77 -2.12 -0.46 -11.28
CA MET A 77 -2.42 0.87 -11.78
C MET A 77 -3.92 1.04 -11.91
N TRP A 78 -4.43 2.11 -11.33
CA TRP A 78 -5.84 2.46 -11.44
C TRP A 78 -6.00 3.73 -12.25
N MET A 79 -6.88 3.66 -13.23
CA MET A 79 -7.32 4.82 -13.99
C MET A 79 -8.72 5.19 -13.52
N ARG A 80 -8.89 6.44 -13.08
CA ARG A 80 -10.17 6.91 -12.58
C ARG A 80 -10.53 8.25 -13.22
N LYS A 81 -11.82 8.47 -13.39
CA LYS A 81 -12.35 9.77 -13.83
C LYS A 81 -13.00 10.46 -12.63
N CYS A 82 -12.49 11.65 -12.32
CA CYS A 82 -13.01 12.47 -11.23
C CYS A 82 -13.07 13.92 -11.71
N ASP A 83 -14.23 14.54 -11.59
CA ASP A 83 -14.47 15.95 -12.01
C ASP A 83 -13.96 16.22 -13.43
N ASN A 84 -14.31 15.36 -14.37
CA ASN A 84 -13.93 15.44 -15.79
C ASN A 84 -12.43 15.30 -16.06
N LYS A 85 -11.65 14.90 -15.05
CA LYS A 85 -10.22 14.58 -15.21
C LYS A 85 -10.00 13.09 -15.08
N THR A 86 -9.15 12.56 -15.94
CA THR A 86 -8.69 11.18 -15.80
C THR A 86 -7.38 11.18 -15.01
N THR A 87 -7.34 10.43 -13.92
CA THR A 87 -6.14 10.27 -13.11
C THR A 87 -5.69 8.82 -13.11
N CYS A 88 -4.38 8.62 -13.11
CA CYS A 88 -3.76 7.30 -13.04
C CYS A 88 -2.86 7.26 -11.82
N ASN A 89 -3.18 6.35 -10.90
CA ASN A 89 -2.42 6.23 -9.66
C ASN A 89 -2.08 4.77 -9.39
N TRP A 90 -0.87 4.53 -8.90
CA TRP A 90 -0.54 3.21 -8.38
C TRP A 90 -1.27 2.98 -7.07
N VAL A 91 -1.65 1.73 -6.85
CA VAL A 91 -2.43 1.32 -5.68
C VAL A 91 -1.85 0.03 -5.13
N TYR A 92 -1.69 -0.04 -3.81
CA TYR A 92 -1.52 -1.29 -3.09
C TYR A 92 -2.87 -1.73 -2.58
N SER A 93 -3.24 -3.00 -2.79
CA SER A 93 -4.54 -3.49 -2.35
C SER A 93 -4.54 -4.95 -1.95
N ILE A 94 -5.45 -5.28 -1.03
CA ILE A 94 -5.77 -6.65 -0.64
C ILE A 94 -7.28 -6.82 -0.79
N SER A 95 -7.68 -7.84 -1.53
CA SER A 95 -9.09 -8.12 -1.77
C SER A 95 -9.75 -8.81 -0.57
N ASN A 96 -10.98 -8.41 -0.27
CA ASN A 96 -11.75 -9.00 0.83
C ASN A 96 -12.38 -10.36 0.46
N ASN A 97 -12.24 -10.83 -0.76
CA ASN A 97 -12.80 -12.12 -1.15
C ASN A 97 -11.91 -13.31 -0.77
N THR A 98 -10.81 -13.07 -0.09
CA THR A 98 -9.91 -14.11 0.33
C THR A 98 -10.27 -14.58 1.74
N LEU A 99 -11.44 -15.17 1.91
CA LEU A 99 -11.61 -16.00 3.07
C LEU A 99 -12.19 -15.36 4.32
N LEU A 100 -11.72 -15.73 5.40
CA LEU A 100 -12.31 -15.77 6.72
C LEU A 100 -11.95 -14.56 7.57
N ASP A 101 -10.88 -13.83 7.17
CA ASP A 101 -10.32 -12.76 8.00
C ASP A 101 -10.42 -11.40 7.32
N SER A 102 -10.37 -10.37 8.15
CA SER A 102 -10.35 -8.99 7.68
C SER A 102 -9.12 -8.71 6.80
N PRO A 103 -9.25 -7.92 5.72
CA PRO A 103 -8.09 -7.48 4.92
C PRO A 103 -7.02 -6.78 5.76
N VAL A 104 -7.40 -6.15 6.88
CA VAL A 104 -6.44 -5.48 7.77
C VAL A 104 -5.43 -6.47 8.35
N ILE A 105 -5.86 -7.68 8.68
CA ILE A 105 -4.95 -8.72 9.21
C ILE A 105 -3.88 -9.05 8.16
N TYR A 106 -4.28 -9.22 6.91
CA TYR A 106 -3.36 -9.51 5.82
C TYR A 106 -2.46 -8.32 5.50
N ALA A 107 -2.98 -7.10 5.62
CA ALA A 107 -2.17 -5.89 5.48
C ALA A 107 -1.10 -5.80 6.55
N ASP A 108 -1.41 -6.17 7.79
CA ASP A 108 -0.43 -6.19 8.88
C ASP A 108 0.68 -7.21 8.61
N ILE A 109 0.32 -8.38 8.09
CA ILE A 109 1.30 -9.41 7.70
C ILE A 109 2.21 -8.87 6.59
N ASP A 110 1.63 -8.26 5.56
CA ASP A 110 2.39 -7.67 4.47
C ASP A 110 3.31 -6.55 4.97
N LEU A 111 2.82 -5.70 5.88
CA LEU A 111 3.62 -4.62 6.44
C LEU A 111 4.86 -5.17 7.14
N ASP A 112 4.70 -6.19 7.99
CA ASP A 112 5.83 -6.82 8.68
C ASP A 112 6.83 -7.40 7.69
N THR A 113 6.33 -8.05 6.64
CA THR A 113 7.16 -8.63 5.58
C THR A 113 7.94 -7.53 4.84
N MET A 114 7.27 -6.45 4.45
CA MET A 114 7.92 -5.35 3.74
C MET A 114 8.98 -4.67 4.59
N ILE A 115 8.71 -4.43 5.87
CA ILE A 115 9.68 -3.82 6.78
C ILE A 115 10.90 -4.70 6.91
N ALA A 116 10.72 -6.00 7.13
CA ALA A 116 11.83 -6.93 7.28
C ALA A 116 12.69 -6.99 6.02
N ARG A 117 12.06 -7.08 4.85
CA ARG A 117 12.76 -7.14 3.56
C ARG A 117 13.45 -5.84 3.20
N TYR A 118 12.81 -4.72 3.51
CA TYR A 118 13.39 -3.42 3.20
C TYR A 118 14.66 -3.14 3.99
N ARG A 119 14.76 -3.68 5.20
CA ARG A 119 15.95 -3.53 6.05
C ARG A 119 17.14 -4.37 5.57
N GLU A 120 16.88 -5.42 4.82
CA GLU A 120 17.95 -6.23 4.25
C GLU A 120 18.62 -5.50 3.07
#